data_25cafae854338b66b362776961ed648e
#
_entry.id   25cafae854338b66b362776961ed648e
#
_cell.length_a   1.000
_cell.length_b   1.000
_cell.length_c   1.000
_cell.angle_alpha   90.00
_cell.angle_beta   90.00
_cell.angle_gamma   90.00
#
_symmetry.space_group_name_H-M   'P 1'
#
loop_
_entity.id
_entity.type
_entity.pdbx_description
1 polymer ?
#
loop_
_entity_poly.entity_id
_entity_poly.type
_entity_poly.pdbx_seq_one_letter_code
_entity_poly.pdbx_strand_id
1 'polypeptide(L)'
;MAIEEKPTPPHIAMVEERGNFRIWTVDGSYIRGHIDEEFTNFGQHFRFPYIPEDELWLDQEAEHDERQFFIDHLLVEHRLMKAGRPYGEAIVEADRQERKERRRAGDVRKATGSGAFLPAGKSMHEKLWKRLENAVTVWIVNGRLVRSTFDIDFTEGGHDKVYEFVPGEEVWIDDAIVEQERGYILLHELHERNRMSTGWPYNRAHAESSRIEYRCRHHPDELHDALAAEGWA
;
A
#
# COMPACT_ATOMS: atom_id res chain seq x y z
N MET A 1 -12.95 -6.02 -37.30
CA MET A 1 -13.13 -6.29 -35.88
C MET A 1 -11.77 -6.67 -35.36
N ALA A 2 -11.12 -5.76 -34.63
CA ALA A 2 -9.89 -6.09 -33.90
C ALA A 2 -10.29 -7.08 -32.79
N ILE A 3 -9.60 -8.22 -32.72
CA ILE A 3 -9.71 -9.15 -31.62
C ILE A 3 -9.02 -8.42 -30.46
N GLU A 4 -9.79 -7.93 -29.47
CA GLU A 4 -9.21 -7.50 -28.20
C GLU A 4 -8.57 -8.74 -27.58
N GLU A 5 -7.26 -8.84 -27.69
CA GLU A 5 -6.51 -9.84 -26.94
C GLU A 5 -6.77 -9.59 -25.45
N LYS A 6 -7.22 -10.62 -24.75
CA LYS A 6 -7.32 -10.54 -23.29
C LYS A 6 -5.93 -10.22 -22.74
N PRO A 7 -5.82 -9.19 -21.90
CA PRO A 7 -4.54 -8.87 -21.28
C PRO A 7 -4.00 -10.09 -20.53
N THR A 8 -2.69 -10.33 -20.68
CA THR A 8 -1.99 -11.40 -19.95
C THR A 8 -1.48 -10.86 -18.61
N PRO A 9 -1.42 -11.69 -17.54
CA PRO A 9 -0.87 -11.25 -16.28
C PRO A 9 0.51 -10.59 -16.45
N PRO A 10 0.79 -9.49 -15.67
CA PRO A 10 -0.05 -8.95 -14.62
C PRO A 10 -1.14 -7.97 -15.07
N HIS A 11 -1.28 -7.65 -16.37
CA HIS A 11 -2.23 -6.67 -16.86
C HIS A 11 -3.68 -7.16 -16.70
N ILE A 12 -4.55 -6.30 -16.17
CA ILE A 12 -5.99 -6.56 -16.02
C ILE A 12 -6.78 -5.71 -17.01
N ALA A 13 -6.61 -4.39 -16.97
CA ALA A 13 -7.31 -3.48 -17.85
C ALA A 13 -6.51 -2.20 -18.10
N MET A 14 -6.59 -1.68 -19.31
CA MET A 14 -6.06 -0.36 -19.61
C MET A 14 -7.00 0.71 -19.04
N VAL A 15 -6.44 1.62 -18.24
CA VAL A 15 -7.18 2.72 -17.60
C VAL A 15 -7.31 3.88 -18.59
N GLU A 16 -6.19 4.36 -19.10
CA GLU A 16 -6.12 5.48 -20.06
C GLU A 16 -4.75 5.52 -20.73
N GLU A 17 -4.65 6.35 -21.79
CA GLU A 17 -3.37 6.80 -22.33
C GLU A 17 -3.13 8.25 -21.92
N ARG A 18 -1.91 8.55 -21.44
CA ARG A 18 -1.54 9.91 -21.04
C ARG A 18 -0.16 10.26 -21.58
N GLY A 19 -0.12 11.13 -22.58
CA GLY A 19 1.10 11.45 -23.30
C GLY A 19 1.65 10.22 -24.01
N ASN A 20 2.83 9.76 -23.62
CA ASN A 20 3.47 8.55 -24.17
C ASN A 20 3.28 7.31 -23.28
N PHE A 21 2.45 7.41 -22.24
CA PHE A 21 2.23 6.31 -21.30
C PHE A 21 0.90 5.63 -21.54
N ARG A 22 0.92 4.32 -21.46
CA ARG A 22 -0.23 3.45 -21.26
C ARG A 22 -0.36 3.17 -19.76
N ILE A 23 -1.51 3.45 -19.20
CA ILE A 23 -1.76 3.28 -17.78
C ILE A 23 -2.63 2.05 -17.59
N TRP A 24 -2.12 1.10 -16.80
CA TRP A 24 -2.77 -0.18 -16.58
C TRP A 24 -3.16 -0.39 -15.12
N THR A 25 -4.32 -0.99 -14.89
CA THR A 25 -4.52 -1.76 -13.67
C THR A 25 -3.90 -3.13 -13.83
N VAL A 26 -3.19 -3.55 -12.79
CA VAL A 26 -2.46 -4.81 -12.74
C VAL A 26 -2.87 -5.64 -11.54
N ASP A 27 -2.63 -6.94 -11.62
CA ASP A 27 -2.81 -7.86 -10.51
C ASP A 27 -1.59 -7.77 -9.57
N GLY A 28 -1.71 -6.93 -8.53
CA GLY A 28 -0.67 -6.75 -7.53
C GLY A 28 -0.36 -8.03 -6.77
N SER A 29 -1.36 -8.84 -6.47
CA SER A 29 -1.17 -10.14 -5.84
C SER A 29 -0.27 -11.06 -6.68
N TYR A 30 -0.52 -11.11 -8.00
CA TYR A 30 0.35 -11.84 -8.92
C TYR A 30 1.78 -11.29 -8.92
N ILE A 31 1.93 -9.96 -8.93
CA ILE A 31 3.26 -9.33 -8.93
C ILE A 31 4.00 -9.67 -7.63
N ARG A 32 3.37 -9.45 -6.46
CA ARG A 32 3.96 -9.76 -5.15
C ARG A 32 4.32 -11.23 -5.00
N GLY A 33 3.51 -12.11 -5.54
CA GLY A 33 3.75 -13.55 -5.48
C GLY A 33 4.77 -14.10 -6.49
N HIS A 34 5.07 -13.42 -7.60
CA HIS A 34 5.82 -14.01 -8.71
C HIS A 34 6.93 -13.16 -9.28
N ILE A 35 6.91 -11.84 -9.05
CA ILE A 35 7.85 -10.90 -9.69
C ILE A 35 8.64 -10.12 -8.64
N ASP A 36 7.95 -9.40 -7.74
CA ASP A 36 8.57 -8.49 -6.77
C ASP A 36 7.63 -8.30 -5.57
N GLU A 37 8.05 -8.77 -4.41
CA GLU A 37 7.28 -8.70 -3.16
C GLU A 37 7.07 -7.27 -2.64
N GLU A 38 7.92 -6.33 -3.09
CA GLU A 38 7.87 -4.93 -2.70
C GLU A 38 6.93 -4.07 -3.57
N PHE A 39 6.20 -4.69 -4.52
CA PHE A 39 5.26 -3.93 -5.35
C PHE A 39 3.99 -3.64 -4.56
N THR A 40 3.76 -2.36 -4.29
CA THR A 40 2.56 -1.87 -3.60
C THR A 40 1.90 -0.74 -4.39
N ASN A 41 0.59 -0.66 -4.38
CA ASN A 41 -0.25 0.39 -4.94
C ASN A 41 0.02 0.76 -6.41
N PHE A 42 1.25 1.10 -6.79
CA PHE A 42 1.58 1.57 -8.14
C PHE A 42 3.08 1.53 -8.43
N GLY A 43 3.45 1.61 -9.71
CA GLY A 43 4.86 1.60 -10.09
C GLY A 43 5.13 2.09 -11.51
N GLN A 44 6.42 2.38 -11.77
CA GLN A 44 6.96 2.77 -13.06
C GLN A 44 8.38 2.20 -13.25
N HIS A 45 8.87 2.25 -14.50
CA HIS A 45 10.09 1.58 -14.95
C HIS A 45 11.35 1.85 -14.12
N PHE A 46 11.62 3.10 -13.74
CA PHE A 46 12.87 3.43 -13.03
C PHE A 46 12.92 2.89 -11.60
N ARG A 47 11.75 2.69 -10.97
CA ARG A 47 11.65 2.04 -9.65
C ARG A 47 11.59 0.52 -9.81
N PHE A 48 10.85 0.04 -10.79
CA PHE A 48 10.63 -1.37 -11.08
C PHE A 48 11.01 -1.69 -12.53
N PRO A 49 12.25 -2.13 -12.80
CA PRO A 49 12.75 -2.32 -14.18
C PRO A 49 12.00 -3.35 -15.02
N TYR A 50 11.17 -4.17 -14.41
CA TYR A 50 10.31 -5.10 -15.13
C TYR A 50 9.06 -4.43 -15.72
N ILE A 51 8.73 -3.21 -15.31
CA ILE A 51 7.66 -2.41 -15.93
C ILE A 51 8.19 -1.80 -17.23
N PRO A 52 7.48 -1.91 -18.37
CA PRO A 52 7.88 -1.25 -19.62
C PRO A 52 8.05 0.26 -19.46
N GLU A 53 9.01 0.84 -20.20
CA GLU A 53 9.34 2.29 -20.10
C GLU A 53 8.16 3.21 -20.46
N ASP A 54 7.23 2.73 -21.26
CA ASP A 54 6.04 3.44 -21.71
C ASP A 54 4.77 3.06 -20.93
N GLU A 55 4.92 2.41 -19.78
CA GLU A 55 3.80 2.00 -18.93
C GLU A 55 3.88 2.56 -17.52
N LEU A 56 2.71 2.84 -16.96
CA LEU A 56 2.49 3.07 -15.53
C LEU A 56 1.51 2.02 -15.02
N TRP A 57 1.84 1.38 -13.92
CA TRP A 57 1.03 0.32 -13.34
C TRP A 57 0.39 0.76 -12.04
N LEU A 58 -0.92 0.51 -11.92
CA LEU A 58 -1.71 0.71 -10.71
C LEU A 58 -2.21 -0.64 -10.24
N ASP A 59 -1.98 -0.97 -8.98
CA ASP A 59 -2.57 -2.16 -8.39
C ASP A 59 -4.10 -2.11 -8.53
N GLN A 60 -4.73 -3.24 -8.82
CA GLN A 60 -6.18 -3.36 -8.84
C GLN A 60 -6.83 -2.95 -7.51
N GLU A 61 -6.10 -3.06 -6.41
CA GLU A 61 -6.50 -2.67 -5.08
C GLU A 61 -6.48 -1.15 -4.87
N ALA A 62 -5.81 -0.39 -5.75
CA ALA A 62 -5.86 1.05 -5.72
C ALA A 62 -7.29 1.54 -5.95
N GLU A 63 -7.87 2.25 -4.98
CA GLU A 63 -9.23 2.78 -5.10
C GLU A 63 -9.39 3.64 -6.35
N HIS A 64 -10.49 3.44 -7.05
CA HIS A 64 -10.79 4.17 -8.30
C HIS A 64 -10.62 5.69 -8.14
N ASP A 65 -11.06 6.23 -7.03
CA ASP A 65 -11.01 7.67 -6.75
C ASP A 65 -9.61 8.18 -6.38
N GLU A 66 -8.66 7.29 -6.07
CA GLU A 66 -7.26 7.65 -5.78
C GLU A 66 -6.35 7.52 -6.99
N ARG A 67 -6.76 6.77 -8.01
CA ARG A 67 -5.92 6.47 -9.20
C ARG A 67 -5.34 7.73 -9.84
N GLN A 68 -6.09 8.81 -9.87
CA GLN A 68 -5.61 10.07 -10.43
C GLN A 68 -4.42 10.63 -9.65
N PHE A 69 -4.44 10.55 -8.31
CA PHE A 69 -3.32 11.00 -7.48
C PHE A 69 -2.06 10.17 -7.77
N PHE A 70 -2.22 8.84 -7.85
CA PHE A 70 -1.12 7.92 -8.15
C PHE A 70 -0.55 8.11 -9.55
N ILE A 71 -1.40 8.38 -10.56
CA ILE A 71 -0.93 8.66 -11.92
C ILE A 71 -0.10 9.94 -11.94
N ASP A 72 -0.59 11.02 -11.32
CA ASP A 72 0.12 12.30 -11.31
C ASP A 72 1.42 12.21 -10.50
N HIS A 73 1.44 11.44 -9.40
CA HIS A 73 2.64 11.09 -8.65
C HIS A 73 3.68 10.40 -9.56
N LEU A 74 3.30 9.30 -10.21
CA LEU A 74 4.17 8.52 -11.09
C LEU A 74 4.73 9.34 -12.25
N LEU A 75 3.94 10.23 -12.84
CA LEU A 75 4.40 11.12 -13.91
C LEU A 75 5.48 12.10 -13.44
N VAL A 76 5.36 12.62 -12.22
CA VAL A 76 6.38 13.48 -11.61
C VAL A 76 7.64 12.69 -11.31
N GLU A 77 7.50 11.55 -10.64
CA GLU A 77 8.60 10.67 -10.27
C GLU A 77 9.39 10.21 -11.51
N HIS A 78 8.69 9.62 -12.49
CA HIS A 78 9.30 9.16 -13.75
C HIS A 78 10.06 10.29 -14.47
N ARG A 79 9.45 11.47 -14.61
CA ARG A 79 10.09 12.62 -15.26
C ARG A 79 11.39 13.02 -14.59
N LEU A 80 11.42 13.05 -13.26
CA LEU A 80 12.59 13.44 -12.48
C LEU A 80 13.70 12.38 -12.55
N MET A 81 13.34 11.10 -12.43
CA MET A 81 14.29 9.99 -12.56
C MET A 81 14.86 9.89 -13.97
N LYS A 82 14.04 10.09 -15.00
CA LYS A 82 14.49 10.18 -16.40
C LYS A 82 15.49 11.33 -16.62
N ALA A 83 15.34 12.41 -15.87
CA ALA A 83 16.28 13.54 -15.86
C ALA A 83 17.55 13.27 -15.03
N GLY A 84 17.73 12.06 -14.48
CA GLY A 84 18.89 11.63 -13.72
C GLY A 84 18.83 11.94 -12.22
N ARG A 85 17.68 12.36 -11.68
CA ARG A 85 17.53 12.51 -10.23
C ARG A 85 17.42 11.14 -9.56
N PRO A 86 18.06 10.95 -8.39
CA PRO A 86 17.90 9.73 -7.62
C PRO A 86 16.47 9.59 -7.12
N TYR A 87 16.02 8.35 -6.92
CA TYR A 87 14.66 8.01 -6.47
C TYR A 87 14.22 8.81 -5.24
N GLY A 88 15.08 8.88 -4.19
CA GLY A 88 14.74 9.59 -2.96
C GLY A 88 14.47 11.09 -3.13
N GLU A 89 15.00 11.75 -4.19
CA GLU A 89 14.66 13.14 -4.50
C GLU A 89 13.38 13.23 -5.34
N ALA A 90 13.19 12.27 -6.24
CA ALA A 90 12.04 12.23 -7.12
C ALA A 90 10.75 11.99 -6.35
N ILE A 91 10.76 11.03 -5.41
CA ILE A 91 9.60 10.69 -4.58
C ILE A 91 9.16 11.87 -3.71
N VAL A 92 10.08 12.60 -3.08
CA VAL A 92 9.75 13.78 -2.26
C VAL A 92 8.98 14.84 -3.05
N GLU A 93 9.32 15.04 -4.33
CA GLU A 93 8.61 16.00 -5.17
C GLU A 93 7.27 15.46 -5.66
N ALA A 94 7.19 14.17 -5.97
CA ALA A 94 5.96 13.49 -6.35
C ALA A 94 4.95 13.52 -5.18
N ASP A 95 5.38 13.19 -3.97
CA ASP A 95 4.58 13.29 -2.73
C ASP A 95 4.05 14.70 -2.50
N ARG A 96 4.90 15.69 -2.71
CA ARG A 96 4.48 17.10 -2.55
C ARG A 96 3.34 17.45 -3.51
N GLN A 97 3.40 16.97 -4.75
CA GLN A 97 2.36 17.18 -5.73
C GLN A 97 1.08 16.43 -5.32
N GLU A 98 1.19 15.18 -4.96
CA GLU A 98 0.07 14.35 -4.54
C GLU A 98 -0.63 14.92 -3.30
N ARG A 99 0.12 15.30 -2.25
CA ARG A 99 -0.43 15.96 -1.05
C ARG A 99 -1.21 17.23 -1.39
N LYS A 100 -0.75 18.00 -2.38
CA LYS A 100 -1.47 19.20 -2.85
C LYS A 100 -2.79 18.86 -3.53
N GLU A 101 -2.83 17.78 -4.30
CA GLU A 101 -4.03 17.32 -4.99
C GLU A 101 -5.04 16.73 -4.02
N ARG A 102 -4.61 15.89 -3.08
CA ARG A 102 -5.45 15.36 -1.99
C ARG A 102 -6.09 16.48 -1.16
N ARG A 103 -5.34 17.54 -0.84
CA ARG A 103 -5.89 18.73 -0.16
C ARG A 103 -6.97 19.43 -0.99
N ARG A 104 -6.80 19.52 -2.30
CA ARG A 104 -7.77 20.10 -3.22
C ARG A 104 -9.03 19.24 -3.36
N ALA A 105 -8.88 17.94 -3.39
CA ALA A 105 -9.98 16.98 -3.40
C ALA A 105 -10.88 17.10 -2.16
N GLY A 106 -10.29 17.53 -1.04
CA GLY A 106 -11.04 17.91 0.17
C GLY A 106 -11.58 16.74 0.97
N ASP A 107 -10.96 15.56 0.90
CA ASP A 107 -11.43 14.35 1.59
C ASP A 107 -11.51 14.53 3.09
N VAL A 108 -10.49 15.13 3.70
CA VAL A 108 -10.50 15.48 5.13
C VAL A 108 -11.68 16.40 5.46
N ARG A 109 -11.98 17.38 4.60
CA ARG A 109 -13.13 18.29 4.80
C ARG A 109 -14.46 17.55 4.69
N LYS A 110 -14.57 16.61 3.76
CA LYS A 110 -15.77 15.80 3.60
C LYS A 110 -15.98 14.92 4.83
N ALA A 111 -14.92 14.31 5.35
CA ALA A 111 -14.98 13.45 6.52
C ALA A 111 -15.27 14.19 7.84
N THR A 112 -14.74 15.42 7.99
CA THR A 112 -14.88 16.21 9.25
C THR A 112 -15.97 17.24 9.22
N GLY A 113 -16.49 17.59 8.05
CA GLY A 113 -17.41 18.73 7.85
C GLY A 113 -16.74 20.12 7.99
N SER A 114 -15.49 20.20 8.44
CA SER A 114 -14.83 21.48 8.74
C SER A 114 -13.41 21.64 8.19
N GLY A 115 -12.79 20.58 7.69
CA GLY A 115 -11.37 20.56 7.35
C GLY A 115 -10.44 20.66 8.55
N ALA A 116 -10.98 20.45 9.76
CA ALA A 116 -10.18 20.35 10.97
C ALA A 116 -9.31 19.10 10.93
N PHE A 117 -8.20 19.16 11.66
CA PHE A 117 -7.33 18.00 11.85
C PHE A 117 -8.13 16.84 12.48
N LEU A 118 -8.09 15.67 11.85
CA LEU A 118 -8.69 14.47 12.42
C LEU A 118 -7.77 13.93 13.50
N PRO A 119 -8.27 13.70 14.72
CA PRO A 119 -7.47 13.01 15.71
C PRO A 119 -7.13 11.61 15.23
N ALA A 120 -5.88 11.20 15.43
CA ALA A 120 -5.44 9.85 15.12
C ALA A 120 -6.35 8.79 15.80
N GLY A 121 -6.49 7.67 15.18
CA GLY A 121 -7.23 6.54 15.72
C GLY A 121 -8.68 6.49 15.25
N LYS A 122 -9.62 6.73 16.15
CA LYS A 122 -11.06 6.44 15.94
C LYS A 122 -11.68 6.99 14.64
N SER A 123 -11.14 8.05 14.08
CA SER A 123 -11.66 8.64 12.85
C SER A 123 -11.31 7.86 11.59
N MET A 124 -10.30 6.98 11.68
CA MET A 124 -9.84 6.13 10.57
C MET A 124 -10.41 4.73 10.64
N HIS A 125 -10.88 4.31 11.83
CA HIS A 125 -11.42 2.97 12.04
C HIS A 125 -12.74 2.78 11.31
N GLU A 126 -12.79 1.80 10.42
CA GLU A 126 -14.01 1.34 9.77
C GLU A 126 -14.60 0.13 10.49
N LYS A 127 -13.76 -0.87 10.74
CA LYS A 127 -14.20 -2.13 11.35
C LYS A 127 -13.12 -2.71 12.25
N LEU A 128 -13.47 -3.03 13.50
CA LEU A 128 -12.63 -3.89 14.32
C LEU A 128 -12.61 -5.29 13.71
N TRP A 129 -11.42 -5.72 13.27
CA TRP A 129 -11.27 -7.06 12.70
C TRP A 129 -11.12 -8.10 13.82
N LYS A 130 -10.16 -7.90 14.73
CA LYS A 130 -9.96 -8.77 15.88
C LYS A 130 -9.24 -8.05 17.02
N ARG A 131 -9.47 -8.52 18.23
CA ARG A 131 -8.67 -8.21 19.42
C ARG A 131 -7.90 -9.47 19.82
N LEU A 132 -6.57 -9.36 19.90
CA LEU A 132 -5.70 -10.46 20.27
C LEU A 132 -5.59 -10.56 21.81
N GLU A 133 -5.15 -11.73 22.29
CA GLU A 133 -4.98 -11.97 23.73
C GLU A 133 -3.90 -11.08 24.36
N ASN A 134 -2.88 -10.69 23.61
CA ASN A 134 -1.82 -9.76 24.04
C ASN A 134 -2.22 -8.28 24.01
N ALA A 135 -3.52 -7.98 23.97
CA ALA A 135 -4.13 -6.66 23.90
C ALA A 135 -3.98 -5.91 22.57
N VAL A 136 -3.26 -6.45 21.59
CA VAL A 136 -3.17 -5.86 20.25
C VAL A 136 -4.54 -5.92 19.58
N THR A 137 -4.93 -4.82 18.95
CA THR A 137 -6.17 -4.74 18.16
C THR A 137 -5.87 -4.52 16.70
N VAL A 138 -6.53 -5.30 15.84
CA VAL A 138 -6.42 -5.18 14.38
C VAL A 138 -7.66 -4.52 13.84
N TRP A 139 -7.47 -3.43 13.09
CA TRP A 139 -8.52 -2.65 12.50
C TRP A 139 -8.43 -2.64 10.98
N ILE A 140 -9.58 -2.72 10.32
CA ILE A 140 -9.72 -2.24 8.94
C ILE A 140 -9.94 -0.74 9.03
N VAL A 141 -9.15 0.03 8.29
CA VAL A 141 -9.14 1.49 8.32
C VAL A 141 -9.39 2.08 6.95
N ASN A 142 -9.90 3.30 6.90
CA ASN A 142 -10.02 4.06 5.65
C ASN A 142 -8.62 4.53 5.21
N GLY A 143 -7.95 3.72 4.36
CA GLY A 143 -6.59 3.99 3.91
C GLY A 143 -6.46 5.30 3.13
N ARG A 144 -7.45 5.63 2.29
CA ARG A 144 -7.49 6.93 1.59
C ARG A 144 -7.48 8.11 2.55
N LEU A 145 -8.22 8.01 3.65
CA LEU A 145 -8.27 9.07 4.65
C LEU A 145 -6.95 9.15 5.44
N VAL A 146 -6.31 8.00 5.71
CA VAL A 146 -4.97 7.95 6.31
C VAL A 146 -3.97 8.66 5.43
N ARG A 147 -3.88 8.30 4.14
CA ARG A 147 -2.99 8.94 3.15
C ARG A 147 -3.25 10.44 3.01
N SER A 148 -4.50 10.86 3.06
CA SER A 148 -4.88 12.28 2.94
C SER A 148 -4.59 13.11 4.19
N THR A 149 -4.43 12.46 5.35
CA THR A 149 -4.35 13.16 6.66
C THR A 149 -2.96 13.05 7.29
N PHE A 150 -2.37 11.87 7.29
CA PHE A 150 -1.17 11.58 8.06
C PHE A 150 0.03 11.29 7.17
N ASP A 151 0.01 10.18 6.47
CA ASP A 151 1.14 9.72 5.70
C ASP A 151 0.70 9.20 4.34
N ILE A 152 1.22 9.82 3.29
CA ILE A 152 0.92 9.49 1.91
C ILE A 152 1.48 8.12 1.51
N ASP A 153 2.54 7.68 2.20
CA ASP A 153 3.19 6.40 1.98
C ASP A 153 2.53 5.25 2.77
N PHE A 154 1.39 5.52 3.45
CA PHE A 154 0.63 4.44 4.06
C PHE A 154 0.03 3.54 2.98
N THR A 155 0.63 2.37 2.81
CA THR A 155 0.25 1.38 1.81
C THR A 155 -0.10 0.06 2.48
N GLU A 156 -1.22 -0.56 2.05
CA GLU A 156 -1.67 -1.89 2.49
C GLU A 156 -1.94 -2.04 4.00
N GLY A 157 -0.99 -1.64 4.87
CA GLY A 157 -1.12 -1.74 6.31
C GLY A 157 -0.09 -0.93 7.09
N GLY A 158 -0.11 -1.09 8.41
CA GLY A 158 0.85 -0.45 9.30
C GLY A 158 0.53 -0.66 10.78
N HIS A 159 1.47 -0.35 11.67
CA HIS A 159 1.31 -0.54 13.10
C HIS A 159 1.97 0.56 13.94
N ASP A 160 1.66 0.57 15.24
CA ASP A 160 2.08 1.58 16.23
C ASP A 160 3.59 1.71 16.44
N LYS A 161 4.41 0.76 15.99
CA LYS A 161 5.87 0.85 16.15
C LYS A 161 6.53 1.56 14.96
N VAL A 162 5.85 1.67 13.83
CA VAL A 162 6.32 2.36 12.62
C VAL A 162 5.68 3.74 12.50
N TYR A 163 4.37 3.82 12.65
CA TYR A 163 3.61 5.05 12.44
C TYR A 163 3.18 5.68 13.76
N GLU A 164 3.70 6.87 14.07
CA GLU A 164 3.37 7.61 15.30
C GLU A 164 1.88 8.00 15.42
N PHE A 165 1.17 8.07 14.29
CA PHE A 165 -0.26 8.35 14.27
C PHE A 165 -1.14 7.12 14.51
N VAL A 166 -0.58 5.92 14.46
CA VAL A 166 -1.29 4.70 14.81
C VAL A 166 -1.29 4.57 16.34
N PRO A 167 -2.46 4.45 16.99
CA PRO A 167 -2.52 4.32 18.45
C PRO A 167 -1.76 3.10 18.95
N GLY A 168 -1.22 3.20 20.16
CA GLY A 168 -0.49 2.09 20.79
C GLY A 168 -1.31 0.81 20.83
N GLU A 169 -0.67 -0.32 20.58
CA GLU A 169 -1.27 -1.65 20.51
C GLU A 169 -2.28 -1.82 19.35
N GLU A 170 -2.13 -1.06 18.26
CA GLU A 170 -2.95 -1.22 17.07
C GLU A 170 -2.13 -1.65 15.83
N VAL A 171 -2.78 -2.47 15.00
CA VAL A 171 -2.39 -2.82 13.63
C VAL A 171 -3.55 -2.40 12.73
N TRP A 172 -3.23 -1.68 11.67
CA TRP A 172 -4.17 -1.18 10.69
C TRP A 172 -4.00 -1.88 9.35
N ILE A 173 -5.10 -2.28 8.73
CA ILE A 173 -5.14 -2.83 7.37
C ILE A 173 -6.03 -1.92 6.54
N ASP A 174 -5.55 -1.50 5.39
CA ASP A 174 -6.28 -0.65 4.45
C ASP A 174 -7.56 -1.35 3.97
N ASP A 175 -8.68 -0.65 3.96
CA ASP A 175 -9.97 -1.18 3.52
C ASP A 175 -9.99 -1.52 2.02
N ALA A 176 -9.15 -0.88 1.21
CA ALA A 176 -8.99 -1.15 -0.21
C ALA A 176 -8.43 -2.57 -0.49
N ILE A 177 -7.69 -3.17 0.46
CA ILE A 177 -7.10 -4.49 0.29
C ILE A 177 -8.18 -5.57 0.19
N VAL A 178 -8.13 -6.36 -0.88
CA VAL A 178 -9.07 -7.48 -1.07
C VAL A 178 -8.93 -8.53 0.02
N GLU A 179 -10.03 -9.19 0.38
CA GLU A 179 -10.09 -10.09 1.52
C GLU A 179 -9.03 -11.21 1.47
N GLN A 180 -8.71 -11.69 0.26
CA GLN A 180 -7.73 -12.75 0.03
C GLN A 180 -6.29 -12.32 0.36
N GLU A 181 -5.96 -11.04 0.21
CA GLU A 181 -4.64 -10.48 0.49
C GLU A 181 -4.44 -10.12 1.96
N ARG A 182 -5.53 -9.77 2.66
CA ARG A 182 -5.47 -9.26 4.04
C ARG A 182 -4.72 -10.16 5.01
N GLY A 183 -4.76 -11.49 4.79
CA GLY A 183 -4.06 -12.45 5.64
C GLY A 183 -2.54 -12.33 5.53
N TYR A 184 -2.02 -12.09 4.34
CA TYR A 184 -0.58 -11.93 4.09
C TYR A 184 -0.07 -10.60 4.64
N ILE A 185 -0.78 -9.51 4.35
CA ILE A 185 -0.47 -8.18 4.91
C ILE A 185 -0.51 -8.21 6.45
N LEU A 186 -1.54 -8.82 7.03
CA LEU A 186 -1.65 -8.97 8.49
C LEU A 186 -0.47 -9.75 9.08
N LEU A 187 -0.03 -10.83 8.42
CA LEU A 187 1.13 -11.60 8.85
C LEU A 187 2.38 -10.73 8.86
N HIS A 188 2.60 -9.94 7.81
CA HIS A 188 3.70 -8.99 7.71
C HIS A 188 3.69 -8.03 8.89
N GLU A 189 2.59 -7.31 9.08
CA GLU A 189 2.44 -6.26 10.10
C GLU A 189 2.56 -6.80 11.53
N LEU A 190 1.95 -7.96 11.82
CA LEU A 190 2.05 -8.58 13.14
C LEU A 190 3.48 -9.06 13.43
N HIS A 191 4.12 -9.72 12.46
CA HIS A 191 5.49 -10.19 12.62
C HIS A 191 6.45 -9.03 12.85
N GLU A 192 6.39 -8.00 12.00
CA GLU A 192 7.23 -6.81 12.11
C GLU A 192 7.06 -6.13 13.48
N ARG A 193 5.80 -5.87 13.85
CA ARG A 193 5.46 -5.28 15.14
C ARG A 193 5.99 -6.08 16.33
N ASN A 194 5.80 -7.39 16.31
CA ASN A 194 6.26 -8.29 17.38
C ASN A 194 7.78 -8.27 17.48
N ARG A 195 8.52 -8.31 16.38
CA ARG A 195 9.99 -8.20 16.36
C ARG A 195 10.47 -6.85 16.88
N MET A 196 9.86 -5.75 16.44
CA MET A 196 10.19 -4.41 16.93
C MET A 196 9.89 -4.27 18.42
N SER A 197 8.83 -4.89 18.92
CA SER A 197 8.50 -4.92 20.35
C SER A 197 9.56 -5.62 21.22
N THR A 198 10.36 -6.51 20.60
CA THR A 198 11.52 -7.13 21.28
C THR A 198 12.82 -6.36 21.09
N GLY A 199 12.76 -5.15 20.49
CA GLY A 199 13.91 -4.27 20.32
C GLY A 199 14.65 -4.42 18.97
N TRP A 200 14.06 -5.11 18.01
CA TRP A 200 14.67 -5.14 16.67
C TRP A 200 14.50 -3.79 15.96
N PRO A 201 15.53 -3.34 15.20
CA PRO A 201 15.38 -2.18 14.35
C PRO A 201 14.44 -2.48 13.17
N TYR A 202 13.72 -1.47 12.72
CA TYR A 202 12.75 -1.55 11.62
C TYR A 202 13.26 -2.33 10.41
N ASN A 203 14.39 -1.92 9.81
CA ASN A 203 14.89 -2.54 8.58
C ASN A 203 15.09 -4.05 8.70
N ARG A 204 15.46 -4.54 9.88
CA ARG A 204 15.64 -5.96 10.12
C ARG A 204 14.30 -6.67 10.29
N ALA A 205 13.39 -6.08 11.06
CA ALA A 205 12.06 -6.64 11.29
C ALA A 205 11.29 -6.74 9.97
N HIS A 206 11.26 -5.65 9.20
CA HIS A 206 10.64 -5.57 7.89
C HIS A 206 11.18 -6.62 6.91
N ALA A 207 12.50 -6.73 6.75
CA ALA A 207 13.10 -7.72 5.86
C ALA A 207 12.79 -9.17 6.25
N GLU A 208 12.56 -9.46 7.55
CA GLU A 208 12.13 -10.79 7.98
C GLU A 208 10.64 -11.00 7.70
N SER A 209 9.81 -9.97 7.91
CA SER A 209 8.38 -10.00 7.64
C SER A 209 8.11 -10.23 6.15
N SER A 210 8.77 -9.48 5.26
CA SER A 210 8.67 -9.69 3.80
C SER A 210 9.02 -11.14 3.42
N ARG A 211 10.08 -11.71 4.03
CA ARG A 211 10.48 -13.09 3.72
C ARG A 211 9.44 -14.13 4.17
N ILE A 212 8.84 -13.95 5.35
CA ILE A 212 7.80 -14.86 5.87
C ILE A 212 6.52 -14.73 5.05
N GLU A 213 6.13 -13.51 4.73
CA GLU A 213 5.00 -13.23 3.85
C GLU A 213 5.19 -13.89 2.48
N TYR A 214 6.33 -13.65 1.82
CA TYR A 214 6.67 -14.25 0.53
C TYR A 214 6.59 -15.79 0.58
N ARG A 215 7.11 -16.39 1.65
CA ARG A 215 7.01 -17.84 1.85
C ARG A 215 5.56 -18.30 1.91
N CYS A 216 4.72 -17.64 2.70
CA CYS A 216 3.32 -18.00 2.83
C CYS A 216 2.53 -17.76 1.53
N ARG A 217 2.92 -16.78 0.69
CA ARG A 217 2.33 -16.62 -0.64
C ARG A 217 2.59 -17.82 -1.55
N HIS A 218 3.75 -18.47 -1.41
CA HIS A 218 4.13 -19.69 -2.15
C HIS A 218 3.62 -20.99 -1.49
N HIS A 219 3.32 -20.95 -0.20
CA HIS A 219 2.81 -22.04 0.60
C HIS A 219 1.59 -21.58 1.41
N PRO A 220 0.43 -21.35 0.76
CA PRO A 220 -0.75 -20.76 1.42
C PRO A 220 -1.31 -21.59 2.58
N ASP A 221 -1.04 -22.88 2.60
CA ASP A 221 -1.37 -23.78 3.69
C ASP A 221 -0.61 -23.48 4.99
N GLU A 222 0.53 -22.80 4.92
CA GLU A 222 1.30 -22.37 6.09
C GLU A 222 0.80 -21.06 6.71
N LEU A 223 -0.02 -20.25 6.01
CA LEU A 223 -0.45 -18.94 6.45
C LEU A 223 -1.17 -18.97 7.80
N HIS A 224 -2.05 -19.95 8.01
CA HIS A 224 -2.80 -20.08 9.26
C HIS A 224 -1.86 -20.30 10.47
N ASP A 225 -0.88 -21.19 10.33
CA ASP A 225 0.05 -21.51 11.41
C ASP A 225 1.03 -20.36 11.66
N ALA A 226 1.46 -19.67 10.59
CA ALA A 226 2.29 -18.47 10.70
C ALA A 226 1.55 -17.34 11.44
N LEU A 227 0.29 -17.08 11.11
CA LEU A 227 -0.53 -16.10 11.82
C LEU A 227 -0.77 -16.50 13.30
N ALA A 228 -1.00 -17.78 13.56
CA ALA A 228 -1.17 -18.26 14.93
C ALA A 228 0.11 -18.08 15.77
N ALA A 229 1.30 -18.24 15.17
CA ALA A 229 2.58 -17.96 15.83
C ALA A 229 2.76 -16.49 16.22
N GLU A 230 2.10 -15.57 15.50
CA GLU A 230 2.10 -14.14 15.80
C GLU A 230 0.95 -13.72 16.75
N GLY A 231 0.20 -14.66 17.26
CA GLY A 231 -0.88 -14.43 18.21
C GLY A 231 -2.28 -14.28 17.59
N TRP A 232 -2.42 -14.60 16.31
CA TRP A 232 -3.69 -14.60 15.60
C TRP A 232 -4.38 -15.99 15.71
N ALA A 233 -4.68 -16.44 16.89
CA ALA A 233 -5.37 -17.72 17.11
C ALA A 233 -6.92 -17.57 17.13
#